data_36c3e97f368fb01b7607743728c8e217
#
_entry.id   36c3e97f368fb01b7607743728c8e217
#
_cell.length_a   1.000
_cell.length_b   1.000
_cell.length_c   1.000
_cell.angle_alpha   90.00
_cell.angle_beta   90.00
_cell.angle_gamma   90.00
#
_symmetry.space_group_name_H-M   'P 1'
#
loop_
_entity.id
_entity.type
_entity.pdbx_description
1 polymer ?
#
loop_
_entity_poly.entity_id
_entity_poly.type
_entity_poly.pdbx_seq_one_letter_code
_entity_poly.pdbx_strand_id
1 'polypeptide(L)'
;MSLREKTVLAVKWNLLATVLSSIFGLISLWLLSHLLTTQDYGIISAALIICTFITVLLDFGISNSIIRSKELERIELSSLYVINITLGVIACLIALIFSQQIASLFNADDMLATQIKIMSIGFVISSFGLQAKALLTREMNFGAIAKITIASTFINFVSVVLLAWIYRSPWCIALAFLISATANTFLSTYAARPLRTYDLKFRFSAVKKHFRYGIQLVIDSMINQVSINTYPVLMSRLISLSAIGGYNIAYSISIGLFEKLNPVLSHTLFPALAKIGGDDSKLRSALLKITTYSAMINFPMLLGMMIIAPSLVDVFFDAKWQFIVPIVQVLCAAGAIRSLDTPVISVLLVKAQMYRNLYLGVAKLIVGIPLTWLLGHKAGLIGIVYGFLIIQVMNAICGYFFLLRPSIGVKGIDYLKSILIPSLHVAPMVLGGWVARYYFTPLGEILNMIAVASTCVLTYIITIYFSPANVIREFKELVTSNLIRKITKQ
;
A
#
# COMPACT_ATOMS: atom_id res chain seq x y z
N MET A 1 15.02 28.66 -3.59
CA MET A 1 13.89 28.09 -2.81
C MET A 1 14.40 27.61 -1.47
N SER A 2 13.75 28.00 -0.38
CA SER A 2 14.05 27.49 0.95
C SER A 2 13.75 25.98 1.07
N LEU A 3 14.39 25.28 1.99
CA LEU A 3 14.12 23.85 2.25
C LEU A 3 12.63 23.60 2.51
N ARG A 4 11.97 24.53 3.21
CA ARG A 4 10.52 24.49 3.51
C ARG A 4 9.67 24.55 2.22
N GLU A 5 9.99 25.43 1.29
CA GLU A 5 9.28 25.55 0.00
C GLU A 5 9.47 24.28 -0.86
N LYS A 6 10.70 23.75 -0.93
CA LYS A 6 10.98 22.49 -1.62
C LYS A 6 10.15 21.33 -1.02
N THR A 7 10.06 21.24 0.30
CA THR A 7 9.28 20.18 1.00
C THR A 7 7.78 20.32 0.72
N VAL A 8 7.22 21.53 0.81
CA VAL A 8 5.79 21.76 0.50
C VAL A 8 5.47 21.42 -0.96
N LEU A 9 6.34 21.82 -1.87
CA LEU A 9 6.19 21.51 -3.29
C LEU A 9 6.29 19.99 -3.54
N ALA A 10 7.21 19.31 -2.87
CA ALA A 10 7.36 17.85 -2.92
C ALA A 10 6.08 17.12 -2.49
N VAL A 11 5.48 17.54 -1.37
CA VAL A 11 4.22 16.96 -0.87
C VAL A 11 3.09 17.17 -1.88
N LYS A 12 2.97 18.37 -2.46
CA LYS A 12 1.93 18.65 -3.48
C LYS A 12 2.09 17.74 -4.71
N TRP A 13 3.31 17.61 -5.24
CA TRP A 13 3.58 16.77 -6.41
C TRP A 13 3.34 15.29 -6.13
N ASN A 14 3.76 14.79 -4.96
CA ASN A 14 3.53 13.40 -4.56
C ASN A 14 2.04 13.12 -4.37
N LEU A 15 1.28 14.03 -3.76
CA LEU A 15 -0.17 13.91 -3.64
C LEU A 15 -0.85 13.83 -5.00
N LEU A 16 -0.51 14.74 -5.92
CA LEU A 16 -1.06 14.75 -7.27
C LEU A 16 -0.75 13.43 -7.99
N ALA A 17 0.50 12.97 -7.93
CA ALA A 17 0.91 11.71 -8.54
C ALA A 17 0.15 10.52 -7.94
N THR A 18 -0.01 10.48 -6.60
CA THR A 18 -0.75 9.41 -5.92
C THR A 18 -2.22 9.39 -6.32
N VAL A 19 -2.89 10.56 -6.34
CA VAL A 19 -4.31 10.66 -6.72
C VAL A 19 -4.52 10.23 -8.17
N LEU A 20 -3.74 10.77 -9.12
CA LEU A 20 -3.85 10.41 -10.53
C LEU A 20 -3.56 8.93 -10.77
N SER A 21 -2.49 8.40 -10.16
CA SER A 21 -2.17 6.97 -10.27
C SER A 21 -3.26 6.08 -9.67
N SER A 22 -3.93 6.53 -8.61
CA SER A 22 -5.05 5.80 -8.01
C SER A 22 -6.27 5.80 -8.93
N ILE A 23 -6.58 6.94 -9.56
CA ILE A 23 -7.68 7.05 -10.53
C ILE A 23 -7.42 6.12 -11.72
N PHE A 24 -6.23 6.18 -12.33
CA PHE A 24 -5.87 5.28 -13.44
C PHE A 24 -5.93 3.80 -13.02
N GLY A 25 -5.46 3.49 -11.80
CA GLY A 25 -5.52 2.13 -11.27
C GLY A 25 -6.94 1.61 -11.08
N LEU A 26 -7.86 2.44 -10.53
CA LEU A 26 -9.26 2.07 -10.34
C LEU A 26 -10.00 1.92 -11.68
N ILE A 27 -9.76 2.82 -12.64
CA ILE A 27 -10.33 2.70 -13.99
C ILE A 27 -9.81 1.46 -14.69
N SER A 28 -8.49 1.15 -14.60
CA SER A 28 -7.93 -0.09 -15.15
C SER A 28 -8.57 -1.32 -14.53
N LEU A 29 -8.71 -1.33 -13.20
CA LEU A 29 -9.34 -2.44 -12.47
C LEU A 29 -10.78 -2.66 -12.92
N TRP A 30 -11.55 -1.60 -13.06
CA TRP A 30 -12.92 -1.64 -13.56
C TRP A 30 -12.99 -2.18 -15.00
N LEU A 31 -12.26 -1.59 -15.94
CA LEU A 31 -12.24 -2.02 -17.34
C LEU A 31 -11.80 -3.48 -17.50
N LEU A 32 -10.73 -3.87 -16.82
CA LEU A 32 -10.23 -5.23 -16.88
C LEU A 32 -11.22 -6.24 -16.27
N SER A 33 -11.97 -5.88 -15.25
CA SER A 33 -12.95 -6.76 -14.64
C SER A 33 -14.08 -7.15 -15.59
N HIS A 34 -14.39 -6.32 -16.60
CA HIS A 34 -15.36 -6.62 -17.66
C HIS A 34 -14.71 -7.43 -18.81
N LEU A 35 -13.44 -7.16 -19.15
CA LEU A 35 -12.78 -7.76 -20.30
C LEU A 35 -12.20 -9.14 -20.01
N LEU A 36 -11.83 -9.43 -18.78
CA LEU A 36 -11.13 -10.64 -18.37
C LEU A 36 -11.99 -11.54 -17.48
N THR A 37 -11.66 -12.82 -17.43
CA THR A 37 -12.27 -13.78 -16.52
C THR A 37 -11.71 -13.67 -15.10
N THR A 38 -12.39 -14.27 -14.12
CA THR A 38 -11.90 -14.32 -12.74
C THR A 38 -10.60 -15.12 -12.62
N GLN A 39 -10.41 -16.14 -13.46
CA GLN A 39 -9.19 -16.94 -13.54
C GLN A 39 -8.03 -16.13 -14.11
N ASP A 40 -8.26 -15.37 -15.21
CA ASP A 40 -7.24 -14.48 -15.78
C ASP A 40 -6.75 -13.48 -14.76
N TYR A 41 -7.67 -12.90 -13.98
CA TYR A 41 -7.34 -12.00 -12.87
C TYR A 41 -6.49 -12.68 -11.79
N GLY A 42 -6.76 -13.96 -11.53
CA GLY A 42 -5.96 -14.78 -10.61
C GLY A 42 -4.52 -14.94 -11.08
N ILE A 43 -4.35 -15.27 -12.37
CA ILE A 43 -3.02 -15.41 -13.01
C ILE A 43 -2.25 -14.09 -12.94
N ILE A 44 -2.90 -12.98 -13.31
CA ILE A 44 -2.33 -11.63 -13.22
C ILE A 44 -1.88 -11.31 -11.80
N SER A 45 -2.74 -11.58 -10.84
CA SER A 45 -2.47 -11.30 -9.41
C SER A 45 -1.28 -12.10 -8.91
N ALA A 46 -1.18 -13.38 -9.26
CA ALA A 46 -0.04 -14.23 -8.92
C ALA A 46 1.27 -13.69 -9.56
N ALA A 47 1.23 -13.29 -10.83
CA ALA A 47 2.38 -12.71 -11.51
C ALA A 47 2.85 -11.39 -10.83
N LEU A 48 1.92 -10.51 -10.46
CA LEU A 48 2.24 -9.26 -9.76
C LEU A 48 2.84 -9.51 -8.37
N ILE A 49 2.37 -10.52 -7.63
CA ILE A 49 2.95 -10.92 -6.34
C ILE A 49 4.42 -11.30 -6.54
N ILE A 50 4.72 -12.12 -7.53
CA ILE A 50 6.09 -12.52 -7.84
C ILE A 50 6.96 -11.30 -8.19
N CYS A 51 6.42 -10.37 -9.01
CA CYS A 51 7.13 -9.14 -9.36
C CYS A 51 7.45 -8.28 -8.14
N THR A 52 6.56 -8.21 -7.14
CA THR A 52 6.84 -7.43 -5.92
C THR A 52 8.00 -8.02 -5.12
N PHE A 53 8.09 -9.33 -4.98
CA PHE A 53 9.24 -10.00 -4.34
C PHE A 53 10.55 -9.72 -5.08
N ILE A 54 10.55 -9.86 -6.40
CA ILE A 54 11.75 -9.64 -7.22
C ILE A 54 12.18 -8.17 -7.17
N THR A 55 11.23 -7.23 -7.19
CA THR A 55 11.55 -5.79 -7.13
C THR A 55 12.25 -5.40 -5.84
N VAL A 56 11.90 -6.01 -4.70
CA VAL A 56 12.60 -5.80 -3.42
C VAL A 56 14.05 -6.29 -3.50
N LEU A 57 14.27 -7.43 -4.15
CA LEU A 57 15.63 -7.97 -4.36
C LEU A 57 16.45 -7.13 -5.31
N LEU A 58 15.84 -6.55 -6.35
CA LEU A 58 16.52 -5.69 -7.33
C LEU A 58 17.11 -4.44 -6.72
N ASP A 59 16.38 -3.76 -5.82
CA ASP A 59 16.89 -2.53 -5.19
C ASP A 59 18.01 -2.82 -4.18
N PHE A 60 17.99 -3.97 -3.53
CA PHE A 60 18.94 -4.39 -2.49
C PHE A 60 19.32 -3.27 -1.51
N GLY A 61 18.40 -2.30 -1.29
CA GLY A 61 18.66 -1.14 -0.43
C GLY A 61 19.66 -0.12 -0.99
N ILE A 62 20.08 -0.28 -2.25
CA ILE A 62 21.04 0.59 -2.93
C ILE A 62 20.47 2.01 -3.05
N SER A 63 19.20 2.15 -3.45
CA SER A 63 18.53 3.45 -3.54
C SER A 63 18.57 4.21 -2.22
N ASN A 64 18.24 3.56 -1.11
CA ASN A 64 18.27 4.17 0.22
C ASN A 64 19.71 4.54 0.65
N SER A 65 20.69 3.72 0.27
CA SER A 65 22.09 4.00 0.56
C SER A 65 22.60 5.22 -0.21
N ILE A 66 22.24 5.39 -1.48
CA ILE A 66 22.54 6.57 -2.30
C ILE A 66 21.91 7.83 -1.69
N ILE A 67 20.65 7.78 -1.30
CA ILE A 67 19.92 8.92 -0.72
C ILE A 67 20.53 9.36 0.60
N ARG A 68 20.99 8.43 1.44
CA ARG A 68 21.54 8.71 2.77
C ARG A 68 22.99 9.20 2.74
N SER A 69 23.79 8.83 1.74
CA SER A 69 25.20 9.16 1.68
C SER A 69 25.42 10.65 1.45
N LYS A 70 26.17 11.31 2.33
CA LYS A 70 26.52 12.73 2.20
C LYS A 70 27.35 13.01 0.97
N GLU A 71 28.37 12.21 0.77
CA GLU A 71 29.29 12.27 -0.36
C GLU A 71 29.31 10.91 -1.05
N LEU A 72 29.32 10.91 -2.36
CA LEU A 72 29.41 9.73 -3.21
C LEU A 72 30.48 9.98 -4.27
N GLU A 73 31.50 9.16 -4.24
CA GLU A 73 32.52 9.17 -5.27
C GLU A 73 31.97 8.61 -6.58
N ARG A 74 32.52 9.08 -7.71
CA ARG A 74 32.16 8.59 -9.05
C ARG A 74 32.30 7.07 -9.16
N ILE A 75 33.36 6.50 -8.55
CA ILE A 75 33.60 5.05 -8.56
C ILE A 75 32.56 4.27 -7.74
N GLU A 76 32.06 4.85 -6.64
CA GLU A 76 30.97 4.23 -5.85
C GLU A 76 29.69 4.19 -6.66
N LEU A 77 29.30 5.32 -7.26
CA LEU A 77 28.10 5.38 -8.14
C LEU A 77 28.21 4.42 -9.31
N SER A 78 29.38 4.36 -9.96
CA SER A 78 29.64 3.42 -11.07
C SER A 78 29.49 1.97 -10.62
N SER A 79 30.08 1.61 -9.46
CA SER A 79 30.03 0.26 -8.94
C SER A 79 28.61 -0.14 -8.51
N LEU A 80 27.85 0.76 -7.88
CA LEU A 80 26.45 0.52 -7.52
C LEU A 80 25.57 0.36 -8.76
N TYR A 81 25.84 1.09 -9.85
CA TYR A 81 25.14 0.94 -11.12
C TYR A 81 25.35 -0.44 -11.75
N VAL A 82 26.62 -0.90 -11.78
CA VAL A 82 26.96 -2.24 -12.27
C VAL A 82 26.24 -3.32 -11.45
N ILE A 83 26.19 -3.17 -10.10
CA ILE A 83 25.50 -4.10 -9.23
C ILE A 83 23.99 -4.13 -9.54
N ASN A 84 23.34 -2.96 -9.71
CA ASN A 84 21.93 -2.92 -10.06
C ASN A 84 21.63 -3.70 -11.34
N ILE A 85 22.45 -3.50 -12.39
CA ILE A 85 22.28 -4.24 -13.65
C ILE A 85 22.50 -5.73 -13.43
N THR A 86 23.56 -6.10 -12.71
CA THR A 86 23.86 -7.50 -12.41
C THR A 86 22.72 -8.18 -11.65
N LEU A 87 22.16 -7.52 -10.63
CA LEU A 87 21.00 -8.01 -9.90
C LEU A 87 19.78 -8.14 -10.81
N GLY A 88 19.56 -7.19 -11.73
CA GLY A 88 18.48 -7.25 -12.72
C GLY A 88 18.60 -8.46 -13.65
N VAL A 89 19.82 -8.73 -14.13
CA VAL A 89 20.10 -9.91 -14.99
C VAL A 89 19.94 -11.21 -14.20
N ILE A 90 20.49 -11.28 -12.96
CA ILE A 90 20.34 -12.47 -12.11
C ILE A 90 18.85 -12.72 -11.80
N ALA A 91 18.09 -11.71 -11.45
CA ALA A 91 16.66 -11.83 -11.19
C ALA A 91 15.88 -12.30 -12.41
N CYS A 92 16.22 -11.79 -13.60
CA CYS A 92 15.67 -12.27 -14.87
C CYS A 92 15.99 -13.75 -15.12
N LEU A 93 17.24 -14.16 -14.97
CA LEU A 93 17.65 -15.55 -15.16
C LEU A 93 16.97 -16.50 -14.16
N ILE A 94 16.88 -16.11 -12.89
CA ILE A 94 16.16 -16.90 -11.88
C ILE A 94 14.68 -17.02 -12.27
N ALA A 95 14.04 -15.92 -12.65
CA ALA A 95 12.64 -15.94 -13.06
C ALA A 95 12.41 -16.80 -14.32
N LEU A 96 13.33 -16.76 -15.30
CA LEU A 96 13.26 -17.59 -16.51
C LEU A 96 13.41 -19.08 -16.18
N ILE A 97 14.43 -19.44 -15.40
CA ILE A 97 14.76 -20.84 -15.07
C ILE A 97 13.68 -21.46 -14.18
N PHE A 98 13.24 -20.73 -13.16
CA PHE A 98 12.30 -21.23 -12.15
C PHE A 98 10.84 -20.88 -12.44
N SER A 99 10.49 -20.34 -13.61
CA SER A 99 9.12 -19.91 -13.95
C SER A 99 8.08 -21.01 -13.77
N GLN A 100 8.38 -22.25 -14.16
CA GLN A 100 7.50 -23.41 -14.01
C GLN A 100 7.31 -23.78 -12.53
N GLN A 101 8.40 -23.87 -11.78
CA GLN A 101 8.37 -24.19 -10.35
C GLN A 101 7.61 -23.10 -9.55
N ILE A 102 7.80 -21.83 -9.93
CA ILE A 102 7.06 -20.73 -9.33
C ILE A 102 5.57 -20.80 -9.68
N ALA A 103 5.21 -21.09 -10.94
CA ALA A 103 3.82 -21.27 -11.34
C ALA A 103 3.16 -22.43 -10.58
N SER A 104 3.86 -23.55 -10.39
CA SER A 104 3.35 -24.68 -9.61
C SER A 104 3.08 -24.35 -8.14
N LEU A 105 3.76 -23.35 -7.55
CA LEU A 105 3.46 -22.87 -6.19
C LEU A 105 2.05 -22.29 -6.08
N PHE A 106 1.49 -21.77 -7.17
CA PHE A 106 0.14 -21.21 -7.23
C PHE A 106 -0.89 -22.17 -7.80
N ASN A 107 -0.57 -23.45 -8.02
CA ASN A 107 -1.39 -24.41 -8.77
C ASN A 107 -1.86 -23.83 -10.11
N ALA A 108 -0.96 -23.12 -10.79
CA ALA A 108 -1.24 -22.44 -12.05
C ALA A 108 -0.60 -23.16 -13.23
N ASP A 109 -1.23 -23.01 -14.40
CA ASP A 109 -0.81 -23.59 -15.67
C ASP A 109 0.38 -22.83 -16.28
N ASP A 110 0.85 -23.31 -17.46
CA ASP A 110 1.92 -22.71 -18.26
C ASP A 110 1.71 -21.22 -18.58
N MET A 111 0.47 -20.75 -18.51
CA MET A 111 0.13 -19.35 -18.74
C MET A 111 0.82 -18.42 -17.71
N LEU A 112 0.82 -18.77 -16.43
CA LEU A 112 1.52 -18.00 -15.40
C LEU A 112 3.03 -18.06 -15.60
N ALA A 113 3.59 -19.24 -15.91
CA ALA A 113 5.01 -19.38 -16.19
C ALA A 113 5.44 -18.48 -17.37
N THR A 114 4.63 -18.43 -18.42
CA THR A 114 4.88 -17.59 -19.58
C THR A 114 4.81 -16.09 -19.23
N GLN A 115 3.85 -15.67 -18.39
CA GLN A 115 3.79 -14.30 -17.90
C GLN A 115 5.03 -13.92 -17.08
N ILE A 116 5.49 -14.80 -16.19
CA ILE A 116 6.72 -14.59 -15.41
C ILE A 116 7.91 -14.40 -16.35
N LYS A 117 8.03 -15.23 -17.40
CA LYS A 117 9.12 -15.10 -18.40
C LYS A 117 9.08 -13.75 -19.11
N ILE A 118 7.91 -13.28 -19.55
CA ILE A 118 7.77 -11.97 -20.19
C ILE A 118 8.12 -10.85 -19.22
N MET A 119 7.54 -10.86 -18.01
CA MET A 119 7.78 -9.81 -17.01
C MET A 119 9.23 -9.78 -16.52
N SER A 120 9.95 -10.91 -16.57
CA SER A 120 11.36 -10.97 -16.14
C SER A 120 12.28 -10.06 -16.96
N ILE A 121 11.99 -9.84 -18.24
CA ILE A 121 12.71 -8.87 -19.08
C ILE A 121 12.59 -7.45 -18.50
N GLY A 122 11.44 -7.14 -17.94
CA GLY A 122 11.19 -5.85 -17.27
C GLY A 122 12.10 -5.60 -16.07
N PHE A 123 12.60 -6.64 -15.41
CA PHE A 123 13.56 -6.48 -14.29
C PHE A 123 14.91 -5.97 -14.78
N VAL A 124 15.39 -6.48 -15.91
CA VAL A 124 16.62 -5.98 -16.55
C VAL A 124 16.42 -4.52 -16.97
N ILE A 125 15.31 -4.20 -17.64
CA ILE A 125 15.00 -2.84 -18.06
C ILE A 125 14.94 -1.88 -16.86
N SER A 126 14.23 -2.28 -15.79
CA SER A 126 14.06 -1.45 -14.59
C SER A 126 15.37 -1.18 -13.88
N SER A 127 16.31 -2.15 -13.88
CA SER A 127 17.60 -2.00 -13.20
C SER A 127 18.44 -0.83 -13.74
N PHE A 128 18.31 -0.48 -15.01
CA PHE A 128 18.95 0.71 -15.59
C PHE A 128 18.40 2.04 -15.07
N GLY A 129 17.15 2.05 -14.59
CA GLY A 129 16.46 3.26 -14.12
C GLY A 129 16.53 3.50 -12.62
N LEU A 130 16.78 2.46 -11.80
CA LEU A 130 16.73 2.53 -10.34
C LEU A 130 17.65 3.61 -9.76
N GLN A 131 18.90 3.64 -10.19
CA GLN A 131 19.88 4.63 -9.70
C GLN A 131 19.53 6.06 -10.11
N ALA A 132 19.01 6.24 -11.32
CA ALA A 132 18.56 7.55 -11.79
C ALA A 132 17.47 8.13 -10.89
N LYS A 133 16.50 7.29 -10.50
CA LYS A 133 15.43 7.67 -9.56
C LYS A 133 15.96 7.97 -8.16
N ALA A 134 16.93 7.20 -7.67
CA ALA A 134 17.58 7.43 -6.38
C ALA A 134 18.34 8.79 -6.35
N LEU A 135 19.03 9.13 -7.42
CA LEU A 135 19.71 10.43 -7.57
C LEU A 135 18.71 11.61 -7.59
N LEU A 136 17.61 11.51 -8.33
CA LEU A 136 16.55 12.52 -8.33
C LEU A 136 15.95 12.70 -6.93
N THR A 137 15.78 11.60 -6.18
CA THR A 137 15.28 11.66 -4.80
C THR A 137 16.28 12.33 -3.87
N ARG A 138 17.56 12.01 -4.00
CA ARG A 138 18.66 12.65 -3.24
C ARG A 138 18.69 14.16 -3.44
N GLU A 139 18.56 14.62 -4.67
CA GLU A 139 18.52 16.04 -5.03
C GLU A 139 17.16 16.71 -4.71
N MET A 140 16.24 15.98 -4.05
CA MET A 140 14.89 16.45 -3.72
C MET A 140 14.09 16.95 -4.94
N ASN A 141 14.36 16.41 -6.12
CA ASN A 141 13.63 16.76 -7.35
C ASN A 141 12.34 15.97 -7.48
N PHE A 142 11.46 16.12 -6.47
CA PHE A 142 10.17 15.41 -6.41
C PHE A 142 9.21 15.81 -7.52
N GLY A 143 9.37 17.00 -8.10
CA GLY A 143 8.59 17.42 -9.27
C GLY A 143 8.87 16.56 -10.50
N ALA A 144 10.14 16.25 -10.77
CA ALA A 144 10.51 15.34 -11.85
C ALA A 144 10.00 13.92 -11.57
N ILE A 145 10.18 13.41 -10.34
CA ILE A 145 9.72 12.08 -9.93
C ILE A 145 8.20 11.96 -10.13
N ALA A 146 7.43 12.95 -9.70
CA ALA A 146 5.98 12.94 -9.85
C ALA A 146 5.55 12.93 -11.33
N LYS A 147 6.16 13.75 -12.17
CA LYS A 147 5.89 13.75 -13.62
C LYS A 147 6.21 12.41 -14.27
N ILE A 148 7.35 11.79 -13.91
CA ILE A 148 7.74 10.46 -14.39
C ILE A 148 6.70 9.42 -13.94
N THR A 149 6.30 9.45 -12.67
CA THR A 149 5.30 8.54 -12.11
C THR A 149 3.96 8.68 -12.83
N ILE A 150 3.46 9.91 -13.01
CA ILE A 150 2.20 10.16 -13.71
C ILE A 150 2.28 9.66 -15.15
N ALA A 151 3.34 10.03 -15.88
CA ALA A 151 3.52 9.64 -17.27
C ALA A 151 3.62 8.11 -17.43
N SER A 152 4.45 7.43 -16.63
CA SER A 152 4.61 5.97 -16.71
C SER A 152 3.34 5.23 -16.29
N THR A 153 2.60 5.72 -15.28
CA THR A 153 1.32 5.14 -14.89
C THR A 153 0.23 5.36 -15.95
N PHE A 154 0.22 6.53 -16.59
CA PHE A 154 -0.69 6.79 -17.70
C PHE A 154 -0.38 5.88 -18.90
N ILE A 155 0.90 5.72 -19.27
CA ILE A 155 1.34 4.79 -20.32
C ILE A 155 0.93 3.36 -19.96
N ASN A 156 1.12 2.94 -18.72
CA ASN A 156 0.66 1.63 -18.23
C ASN A 156 -0.85 1.48 -18.40
N PHE A 157 -1.63 2.46 -17.94
CA PHE A 157 -3.09 2.47 -18.06
C PHE A 157 -3.54 2.30 -19.51
N VAL A 158 -3.05 3.14 -20.41
CA VAL A 158 -3.39 3.08 -21.84
C VAL A 158 -2.98 1.74 -22.44
N SER A 159 -1.76 1.27 -22.15
CA SER A 159 -1.26 -0.02 -22.67
C SER A 159 -2.10 -1.20 -22.17
N VAL A 160 -2.42 -1.24 -20.87
CA VAL A 160 -3.26 -2.30 -20.29
C VAL A 160 -4.62 -2.34 -20.95
N VAL A 161 -5.29 -1.17 -21.07
CA VAL A 161 -6.64 -1.09 -21.66
C VAL A 161 -6.64 -1.49 -23.13
N LEU A 162 -5.73 -0.95 -23.94
CA LEU A 162 -5.63 -1.27 -25.36
C LEU A 162 -5.31 -2.74 -25.59
N LEU A 163 -4.32 -3.29 -24.87
CA LEU A 163 -3.93 -4.69 -25.03
C LEU A 163 -5.02 -5.64 -24.53
N ALA A 164 -5.72 -5.30 -23.44
CA ALA A 164 -6.84 -6.10 -22.94
C ALA A 164 -8.02 -6.08 -23.91
N TRP A 165 -8.29 -4.96 -24.56
CA TRP A 165 -9.36 -4.85 -25.55
C TRP A 165 -9.07 -5.68 -26.80
N ILE A 166 -7.79 -5.72 -27.25
CA ILE A 166 -7.35 -6.45 -28.46
C ILE A 166 -7.25 -7.95 -28.16
N TYR A 167 -6.55 -8.35 -27.11
CA TYR A 167 -6.17 -9.76 -26.87
C TYR A 167 -7.11 -10.50 -25.92
N ARG A 168 -7.85 -9.80 -25.04
CA ARG A 168 -8.73 -10.38 -24.00
C ARG A 168 -8.09 -11.54 -23.25
N SER A 169 -6.84 -11.38 -22.88
CA SER A 169 -6.01 -12.42 -22.26
C SER A 169 -5.13 -11.81 -21.16
N PRO A 170 -4.71 -12.58 -20.14
CA PRO A 170 -3.80 -12.13 -19.09
C PRO A 170 -2.48 -11.50 -19.57
N TRP A 171 -2.06 -11.81 -20.79
CA TRP A 171 -0.84 -11.27 -21.43
C TRP A 171 -0.80 -9.75 -21.51
N CYS A 172 -1.96 -9.11 -21.55
CA CYS A 172 -2.07 -7.66 -21.65
C CYS A 172 -1.30 -6.96 -20.51
N ILE A 173 -1.34 -7.51 -19.30
CA ILE A 173 -0.65 -6.92 -18.15
C ILE A 173 0.85 -7.15 -18.21
N ALA A 174 1.31 -8.34 -18.65
CA ALA A 174 2.73 -8.61 -18.80
C ALA A 174 3.40 -7.67 -19.83
N LEU A 175 2.74 -7.46 -20.98
CA LEU A 175 3.22 -6.55 -22.02
C LEU A 175 3.14 -5.08 -21.56
N ALA A 176 2.04 -4.67 -20.93
CA ALA A 176 1.90 -3.33 -20.40
C ALA A 176 2.94 -3.02 -19.30
N PHE A 177 3.29 -4.03 -18.49
CA PHE A 177 4.38 -3.92 -17.51
C PHE A 177 5.71 -3.62 -18.20
N LEU A 178 6.06 -4.31 -19.29
CA LEU A 178 7.28 -4.05 -20.06
C LEU A 178 7.29 -2.64 -20.65
N ILE A 179 6.17 -2.21 -21.27
CA ILE A 179 6.04 -0.88 -21.85
C ILE A 179 6.22 0.18 -20.78
N SER A 180 5.56 0.00 -19.64
CA SER A 180 5.64 0.92 -18.49
C SER A 180 7.04 0.95 -17.86
N ALA A 181 7.68 -0.20 -17.67
CA ALA A 181 9.04 -0.30 -17.16
C ALA A 181 10.05 0.41 -18.08
N THR A 182 9.89 0.22 -19.40
CA THR A 182 10.72 0.93 -20.41
C THR A 182 10.51 2.43 -20.35
N ALA A 183 9.25 2.89 -20.32
CA ALA A 183 8.94 4.31 -20.23
C ALA A 183 9.47 4.93 -18.92
N ASN A 184 9.28 4.27 -17.79
CA ASN A 184 9.77 4.74 -16.48
C ASN A 184 11.30 4.84 -16.47
N THR A 185 11.99 3.81 -16.97
CA THR A 185 13.45 3.78 -17.07
C THR A 185 13.97 4.88 -17.99
N PHE A 186 13.38 5.05 -19.17
CA PHE A 186 13.77 6.09 -20.11
C PHE A 186 13.57 7.49 -19.51
N LEU A 187 12.39 7.78 -18.97
CA LEU A 187 12.07 9.07 -18.39
C LEU A 187 12.94 9.39 -17.16
N SER A 188 13.17 8.41 -16.29
CA SER A 188 14.04 8.58 -15.11
C SER A 188 15.48 8.86 -15.51
N THR A 189 15.99 8.11 -16.48
CA THR A 189 17.36 8.24 -16.99
C THR A 189 17.54 9.57 -17.72
N TYR A 190 16.54 10.01 -18.48
CA TYR A 190 16.56 11.30 -19.17
C TYR A 190 16.54 12.47 -18.16
N ALA A 191 15.65 12.44 -17.17
CA ALA A 191 15.55 13.47 -16.15
C ALA A 191 16.80 13.58 -15.26
N ALA A 192 17.47 12.45 -15.01
CA ALA A 192 18.70 12.40 -14.21
C ALA A 192 19.98 12.65 -15.03
N ARG A 193 19.91 12.94 -16.32
CA ARG A 193 21.09 13.16 -17.17
C ARG A 193 22.14 14.09 -16.55
N PRO A 194 21.77 15.27 -16.00
CA PRO A 194 22.76 16.18 -15.41
C PRO A 194 23.42 15.63 -14.14
N LEU A 195 22.83 14.65 -13.49
CA LEU A 195 23.31 14.02 -12.25
C LEU A 195 24.15 12.75 -12.51
N ARG A 196 24.17 12.28 -13.75
CA ARG A 196 24.86 11.04 -14.14
C ARG A 196 26.34 11.29 -14.32
N THR A 197 27.10 10.98 -13.28
CA THR A 197 28.58 11.09 -13.26
C THR A 197 29.27 9.72 -13.20
N TYR A 198 28.53 8.64 -13.50
CA TYR A 198 29.01 7.26 -13.36
C TYR A 198 29.22 6.58 -14.73
N ASP A 199 30.18 5.65 -14.73
CA ASP A 199 30.57 4.81 -15.85
C ASP A 199 30.29 3.33 -15.53
N LEU A 200 30.68 2.41 -16.42
CA LEU A 200 30.64 0.96 -16.18
C LEU A 200 31.90 0.43 -15.48
N LYS A 201 32.50 1.22 -14.56
CA LYS A 201 33.66 0.80 -13.78
C LYS A 201 33.21 0.18 -12.47
N PHE A 202 33.85 -0.92 -12.06
CA PHE A 202 33.50 -1.65 -10.87
C PHE A 202 34.68 -1.77 -9.90
N ARG A 203 34.45 -1.45 -8.62
CA ARG A 203 35.38 -1.68 -7.52
C ARG A 203 34.60 -2.19 -6.30
N PHE A 204 34.82 -3.44 -5.93
CA PHE A 204 34.10 -4.07 -4.81
C PHE A 204 34.31 -3.36 -3.47
N SER A 205 35.53 -2.89 -3.18
CA SER A 205 35.83 -2.17 -1.95
C SER A 205 34.98 -0.90 -1.74
N ALA A 206 34.62 -0.22 -2.84
CA ALA A 206 33.82 0.99 -2.81
C ALA A 206 32.37 0.76 -2.38
N VAL A 207 31.83 -0.45 -2.60
CA VAL A 207 30.42 -0.77 -2.33
C VAL A 207 30.19 -1.58 -1.06
N LYS A 208 31.24 -2.14 -0.45
CA LYS A 208 31.12 -3.00 0.74
C LYS A 208 30.31 -2.35 1.89
N LYS A 209 30.49 -1.04 2.10
CA LYS A 209 29.75 -0.29 3.14
C LYS A 209 28.24 -0.20 2.85
N HIS A 210 27.84 -0.15 1.57
CA HIS A 210 26.46 -0.07 1.14
C HIS A 210 25.73 -1.40 1.30
N PHE A 211 26.42 -2.52 1.07
CA PHE A 211 25.87 -3.87 1.23
C PHE A 211 25.42 -4.17 2.66
N ARG A 212 26.25 -3.81 3.66
CA ARG A 212 25.92 -4.06 5.07
C ARG A 212 24.63 -3.38 5.51
N TYR A 213 24.38 -2.18 5.00
CA TYR A 213 23.13 -1.43 5.25
C TYR A 213 21.98 -2.00 4.43
N GLY A 214 22.22 -2.30 3.15
CA GLY A 214 21.23 -2.81 2.22
C GLY A 214 20.61 -4.13 2.66
N ILE A 215 21.41 -5.09 3.16
CA ILE A 215 20.93 -6.41 3.55
C ILE A 215 19.89 -6.36 4.67
N GLN A 216 20.04 -5.43 5.64
CA GLN A 216 19.05 -5.25 6.71
C GLN A 216 17.71 -4.76 6.16
N LEU A 217 17.74 -3.83 5.21
CA LEU A 217 16.53 -3.30 4.57
C LEU A 217 15.83 -4.37 3.71
N VAL A 218 16.60 -5.19 3.01
CA VAL A 218 16.07 -6.30 2.21
C VAL A 218 15.37 -7.32 3.10
N ILE A 219 16.02 -7.74 4.20
CA ILE A 219 15.42 -8.70 5.13
C ILE A 219 14.09 -8.17 5.69
N ASP A 220 14.05 -6.91 6.15
CA ASP A 220 12.83 -6.29 6.66
C ASP A 220 11.73 -6.23 5.58
N SER A 221 12.09 -5.79 4.38
CA SER A 221 11.18 -5.72 3.25
C SER A 221 10.67 -7.10 2.82
N MET A 222 11.53 -8.13 2.83
CA MET A 222 11.16 -9.52 2.53
C MET A 222 10.19 -10.07 3.55
N ILE A 223 10.43 -9.89 4.85
CA ILE A 223 9.50 -10.31 5.90
C ILE A 223 8.14 -9.64 5.71
N ASN A 224 8.13 -8.35 5.38
CA ASN A 224 6.90 -7.64 5.09
C ASN A 224 6.17 -8.20 3.86
N GLN A 225 6.88 -8.47 2.75
CA GLN A 225 6.30 -9.05 1.55
C GLN A 225 5.76 -10.47 1.78
N VAL A 226 6.48 -11.30 2.53
CA VAL A 226 5.98 -12.62 2.95
C VAL A 226 4.70 -12.46 3.76
N SER A 227 4.67 -11.54 4.73
CA SER A 227 3.50 -11.31 5.58
C SER A 227 2.25 -10.92 4.79
N ILE A 228 2.39 -10.07 3.76
CA ILE A 228 1.26 -9.59 2.95
C ILE A 228 0.83 -10.66 1.93
N ASN A 229 1.78 -11.35 1.30
CA ASN A 229 1.49 -12.24 0.18
C ASN A 229 1.24 -13.70 0.59
N THR A 230 1.35 -14.05 1.86
CA THR A 230 1.00 -15.39 2.36
C THR A 230 -0.46 -15.74 2.09
N TYR A 231 -1.38 -14.78 2.29
CA TYR A 231 -2.82 -15.02 2.10
C TYR A 231 -3.18 -15.38 0.65
N PRO A 232 -2.75 -14.62 -0.38
CA PRO A 232 -2.95 -15.00 -1.77
C PRO A 232 -2.36 -16.37 -2.14
N VAL A 233 -1.17 -16.70 -1.64
CA VAL A 233 -0.54 -18.02 -1.88
C VAL A 233 -1.37 -19.14 -1.24
N LEU A 234 -1.86 -18.97 -0.03
CA LEU A 234 -2.77 -19.94 0.61
C LEU A 234 -4.08 -20.08 -0.18
N MET A 235 -4.62 -18.98 -0.71
CA MET A 235 -5.85 -19.01 -1.53
C MET A 235 -5.68 -19.83 -2.80
N SER A 236 -4.54 -19.69 -3.50
CA SER A 236 -4.28 -20.51 -4.71
C SER A 236 -4.17 -22.00 -4.39
N ARG A 237 -3.56 -22.35 -3.26
CA ARG A 237 -3.33 -23.73 -2.86
C ARG A 237 -4.59 -24.41 -2.35
N LEU A 238 -5.41 -23.70 -1.57
CA LEU A 238 -6.57 -24.28 -0.89
C LEU A 238 -7.87 -24.16 -1.69
N ILE A 239 -7.96 -23.20 -2.62
CA ILE A 239 -9.23 -22.86 -3.26
C ILE A 239 -9.08 -22.84 -4.78
N SER A 240 -8.56 -21.71 -5.35
CA SER A 240 -8.37 -21.55 -6.78
C SER A 240 -7.60 -20.24 -7.11
N LEU A 241 -7.14 -20.14 -8.36
CA LEU A 241 -6.60 -18.89 -8.89
C LEU A 241 -7.63 -17.76 -8.93
N SER A 242 -8.89 -18.06 -9.25
CA SER A 242 -9.98 -17.06 -9.24
C SER A 242 -10.17 -16.42 -7.87
N ALA A 243 -9.92 -17.18 -6.79
CA ALA A 243 -9.97 -16.65 -5.42
C ALA A 243 -8.91 -15.56 -5.17
N ILE A 244 -7.69 -15.72 -5.71
CA ILE A 244 -6.65 -14.68 -5.64
C ILE A 244 -7.11 -13.43 -6.40
N GLY A 245 -7.68 -13.61 -7.62
CA GLY A 245 -8.19 -12.50 -8.43
C GLY A 245 -9.24 -11.69 -7.68
N GLY A 246 -10.24 -12.36 -7.13
CA GLY A 246 -11.29 -11.73 -6.33
C GLY A 246 -10.75 -11.05 -5.07
N TYR A 247 -9.84 -11.70 -4.35
CA TYR A 247 -9.18 -11.12 -3.19
C TYR A 247 -8.39 -9.84 -3.55
N ASN A 248 -7.66 -9.82 -4.66
CA ASN A 248 -6.89 -8.66 -5.09
C ASN A 248 -7.78 -7.47 -5.47
N ILE A 249 -8.91 -7.72 -6.14
CA ILE A 249 -9.91 -6.67 -6.43
C ILE A 249 -10.48 -6.15 -5.10
N ALA A 250 -10.92 -7.04 -4.21
CA ALA A 250 -11.47 -6.69 -2.92
C ALA A 250 -10.45 -5.91 -2.06
N TYR A 251 -9.17 -6.34 -2.05
CA TYR A 251 -8.08 -5.65 -1.35
C TYR A 251 -7.84 -4.25 -1.92
N SER A 252 -7.85 -4.10 -3.24
CA SER A 252 -7.63 -2.81 -3.91
C SER A 252 -8.72 -1.79 -3.60
N ILE A 253 -9.97 -2.22 -3.52
CA ILE A 253 -11.14 -1.39 -3.19
C ILE A 253 -11.15 -1.02 -1.70
N SER A 254 -10.74 -1.93 -0.82
CA SER A 254 -10.76 -1.76 0.64
C SER A 254 -9.45 -1.18 1.18
N ILE A 255 -8.50 -2.04 1.52
CA ILE A 255 -7.22 -1.69 2.16
C ILE A 255 -6.32 -0.89 1.22
N GLY A 256 -6.32 -1.20 -0.08
CA GLY A 256 -5.45 -0.56 -1.06
C GLY A 256 -5.67 0.95 -1.16
N LEU A 257 -6.91 1.42 -1.01
CA LEU A 257 -7.22 2.86 -0.98
C LEU A 257 -6.62 3.52 0.27
N PHE A 258 -6.78 2.90 1.42
CA PHE A 258 -6.20 3.34 2.70
C PHE A 258 -4.67 3.40 2.63
N GLU A 259 -4.00 2.37 2.11
CA GLU A 259 -2.53 2.30 2.01
C GLU A 259 -1.95 3.41 1.14
N LYS A 260 -2.67 3.88 0.14
CA LYS A 260 -2.25 5.01 -0.70
C LYS A 260 -2.36 6.37 0.01
N LEU A 261 -3.30 6.53 0.92
CA LEU A 261 -3.50 7.77 1.69
C LEU A 261 -2.61 7.84 2.95
N ASN A 262 -2.31 6.70 3.54
CA ASN A 262 -1.59 6.61 4.81
C ASN A 262 -0.16 7.21 4.81
N PRO A 263 0.67 7.08 3.75
CA PRO A 263 1.99 7.73 3.70
C PRO A 263 1.93 9.24 3.85
N VAL A 264 0.85 9.87 3.37
CA VAL A 264 0.65 11.33 3.53
C VAL A 264 0.55 11.72 5.01
N LEU A 265 -0.18 10.93 5.79
CA LEU A 265 -0.29 11.12 7.23
C LEU A 265 1.06 10.86 7.91
N SER A 266 1.74 9.77 7.59
CA SER A 266 3.02 9.37 8.20
C SER A 266 4.12 10.40 7.96
N HIS A 267 4.21 10.98 6.75
CA HIS A 267 5.21 12.01 6.42
C HIS A 267 5.05 13.30 7.21
N THR A 268 3.84 13.61 7.69
CA THR A 268 3.59 14.79 8.54
C THR A 268 3.74 14.50 10.03
N LEU A 269 3.37 13.30 10.45
CA LEU A 269 3.36 12.89 11.85
C LEU A 269 4.75 12.59 12.41
N PHE A 270 5.59 11.89 11.66
CA PHE A 270 6.92 11.49 12.12
C PHE A 270 7.80 12.69 12.51
N PRO A 271 7.96 13.76 11.69
CA PRO A 271 8.77 14.91 12.08
C PRO A 271 8.21 15.66 13.30
N ALA A 272 6.89 15.68 13.46
CA ALA A 272 6.26 16.29 14.61
C ALA A 272 6.57 15.51 15.90
N LEU A 273 6.48 14.18 15.86
CA LEU A 273 6.81 13.31 16.98
C LEU A 273 8.32 13.31 17.30
N ALA A 274 9.17 13.36 16.27
CA ALA A 274 10.62 13.39 16.44
C ALA A 274 11.10 14.62 17.23
N LYS A 275 10.44 15.78 17.08
CA LYS A 275 10.76 17.00 17.83
C LYS A 275 10.50 16.89 19.33
N ILE A 276 9.60 16.00 19.75
CA ILE A 276 9.21 15.79 21.14
C ILE A 276 9.71 14.47 21.71
N GLY A 277 10.49 13.73 20.94
CA GLY A 277 10.92 12.36 21.26
C GLY A 277 11.73 12.18 22.55
N GLY A 278 12.26 13.25 23.13
CA GLY A 278 12.96 13.23 24.43
C GLY A 278 12.03 13.22 25.66
N ASP A 279 10.73 13.52 25.48
CA ASP A 279 9.74 13.61 26.56
C ASP A 279 8.64 12.58 26.37
N ASP A 280 8.70 11.49 27.15
CA ASP A 280 7.74 10.40 27.08
C ASP A 280 6.30 10.81 27.39
N SER A 281 6.10 11.82 28.24
CA SER A 281 4.77 12.32 28.58
C SER A 281 4.12 13.03 27.40
N LYS A 282 4.87 13.91 26.72
CA LYS A 282 4.41 14.60 25.52
C LYS A 282 4.22 13.61 24.34
N LEU A 283 5.14 12.66 24.21
CA LEU A 283 5.06 11.63 23.16
C LEU A 283 3.81 10.75 23.35
N ARG A 284 3.46 10.40 24.59
CA ARG A 284 2.26 9.67 24.96
C ARG A 284 0.98 10.44 24.60
N SER A 285 0.90 11.70 25.01
CA SER A 285 -0.24 12.56 24.67
C SER A 285 -0.40 12.74 23.16
N ALA A 286 0.71 12.96 22.45
CA ALA A 286 0.69 13.08 20.99
C ALA A 286 0.25 11.79 20.31
N LEU A 287 0.74 10.62 20.74
CA LEU A 287 0.30 9.32 20.23
C LEU A 287 -1.21 9.15 20.33
N LEU A 288 -1.79 9.40 21.52
CA LEU A 288 -3.23 9.23 21.77
C LEU A 288 -4.06 10.14 20.85
N LYS A 289 -3.66 11.41 20.70
CA LYS A 289 -4.32 12.35 19.76
C LYS A 289 -4.22 11.87 18.31
N ILE A 290 -3.03 11.45 17.87
CA ILE A 290 -2.79 10.97 16.50
C ILE A 290 -3.60 9.72 16.23
N THR A 291 -3.66 8.79 17.19
CA THR A 291 -4.48 7.56 17.08
C THR A 291 -5.96 7.93 16.90
N THR A 292 -6.47 8.86 17.72
CA THR A 292 -7.85 9.35 17.60
C THR A 292 -8.11 9.99 16.24
N TYR A 293 -7.22 10.89 15.76
CA TYR A 293 -7.39 11.57 14.47
C TYR A 293 -7.28 10.59 13.28
N SER A 294 -6.35 9.65 13.34
CA SER A 294 -6.21 8.60 12.34
C SER A 294 -7.48 7.74 12.27
N ALA A 295 -8.03 7.34 13.41
CA ALA A 295 -9.27 6.58 13.48
C ALA A 295 -10.48 7.40 12.98
N MET A 296 -10.57 8.70 13.31
CA MET A 296 -11.64 9.58 12.81
C MET A 296 -11.64 9.75 11.29
N ILE A 297 -10.52 9.56 10.61
CA ILE A 297 -10.42 9.62 9.15
C ILE A 297 -10.65 8.22 8.54
N ASN A 298 -9.97 7.20 9.05
CA ASN A 298 -9.92 5.88 8.43
C ASN A 298 -11.17 5.04 8.73
N PHE A 299 -11.75 5.12 9.92
CA PHE A 299 -12.91 4.32 10.28
C PHE A 299 -14.15 4.67 9.44
N PRO A 300 -14.56 5.95 9.29
CA PRO A 300 -15.71 6.26 8.44
C PRO A 300 -15.47 5.90 6.97
N MET A 301 -14.25 6.07 6.47
CA MET A 301 -13.90 5.70 5.10
C MET A 301 -14.05 4.19 4.87
N LEU A 302 -13.44 3.38 5.73
CA LEU A 302 -13.43 1.92 5.56
C LEU A 302 -14.77 1.28 5.95
N LEU A 303 -15.40 1.71 7.04
CA LEU A 303 -16.71 1.18 7.44
C LEU A 303 -17.84 1.71 6.52
N GLY A 304 -17.71 2.91 5.99
CA GLY A 304 -18.59 3.41 4.93
C GLY A 304 -18.48 2.56 3.66
N MET A 305 -17.23 2.25 3.23
CA MET A 305 -16.98 1.34 2.10
C MET A 305 -17.55 -0.06 2.35
N MET A 306 -17.47 -0.58 3.58
CA MET A 306 -18.07 -1.86 3.96
C MET A 306 -19.58 -1.91 3.70
N ILE A 307 -20.30 -0.80 3.96
CA ILE A 307 -21.75 -0.72 3.76
C ILE A 307 -22.08 -0.56 2.28
N ILE A 308 -21.32 0.25 1.56
CA ILE A 308 -21.53 0.55 0.13
C ILE A 308 -21.09 -0.65 -0.74
N ALA A 309 -20.23 -1.54 -0.24
CA ALA A 309 -19.61 -2.61 -1.02
C ALA A 309 -20.58 -3.44 -1.89
N PRO A 310 -21.78 -3.87 -1.42
CA PRO A 310 -22.68 -4.62 -2.28
C PRO A 310 -23.15 -3.79 -3.48
N SER A 311 -23.69 -2.60 -3.28
CA SER A 311 -24.15 -1.72 -4.39
C SER A 311 -22.99 -1.28 -5.28
N LEU A 312 -21.77 -1.12 -4.73
CA LEU A 312 -20.60 -0.80 -5.52
C LEU A 312 -20.22 -1.96 -6.45
N VAL A 313 -20.27 -3.20 -5.95
CA VAL A 313 -19.97 -4.38 -6.78
C VAL A 313 -21.09 -4.58 -7.82
N ASP A 314 -22.35 -4.38 -7.47
CA ASP A 314 -23.47 -4.50 -8.40
C ASP A 314 -23.41 -3.46 -9.54
N VAL A 315 -22.98 -2.23 -9.24
CA VAL A 315 -22.92 -1.13 -10.22
C VAL A 315 -21.68 -1.22 -11.11
N PHE A 316 -20.52 -1.53 -10.53
CA PHE A 316 -19.25 -1.42 -11.24
C PHE A 316 -18.67 -2.74 -11.73
N PHE A 317 -19.20 -3.88 -11.30
CA PHE A 317 -18.66 -5.20 -11.65
C PHE A 317 -19.76 -6.12 -12.17
N ASP A 318 -19.38 -7.06 -13.03
CA ASP A 318 -20.30 -8.09 -13.52
C ASP A 318 -20.72 -9.07 -12.42
N ALA A 319 -21.80 -9.80 -12.63
CA ALA A 319 -22.33 -10.81 -11.70
C ALA A 319 -21.27 -11.87 -11.29
N LYS A 320 -20.30 -12.16 -12.17
CA LYS A 320 -19.18 -13.08 -11.85
C LYS A 320 -18.32 -12.63 -10.65
N TRP A 321 -18.41 -11.36 -10.21
CA TRP A 321 -17.65 -10.79 -9.10
C TRP A 321 -18.45 -10.66 -7.79
N GLN A 322 -19.71 -11.07 -7.77
CA GLN A 322 -20.56 -10.95 -6.57
C GLN A 322 -19.97 -11.63 -5.33
N PHE A 323 -19.19 -12.70 -5.52
CA PHE A 323 -18.53 -13.41 -4.44
C PHE A 323 -17.50 -12.56 -3.68
N ILE A 324 -17.04 -11.41 -4.23
CA ILE A 324 -16.09 -10.53 -3.54
C ILE A 324 -16.74 -9.64 -2.48
N VAL A 325 -18.05 -9.44 -2.50
CA VAL A 325 -18.76 -8.56 -1.56
C VAL A 325 -18.42 -8.86 -0.10
N PRO A 326 -18.60 -10.10 0.41
CA PRO A 326 -18.26 -10.41 1.79
C PRO A 326 -16.75 -10.25 2.06
N ILE A 327 -15.91 -10.47 1.05
CA ILE A 327 -14.45 -10.26 1.17
C ILE A 327 -14.12 -8.79 1.39
N VAL A 328 -14.70 -7.88 0.57
CA VAL A 328 -14.54 -6.42 0.73
C VAL A 328 -14.97 -5.99 2.13
N GLN A 329 -16.13 -6.49 2.60
CA GLN A 329 -16.66 -6.13 3.91
C GLN A 329 -15.71 -6.52 5.05
N VAL A 330 -15.20 -7.74 5.06
CA VAL A 330 -14.28 -8.21 6.09
C VAL A 330 -12.92 -7.50 5.98
N LEU A 331 -12.43 -7.25 4.75
CA LEU A 331 -11.18 -6.50 4.54
C LEU A 331 -11.30 -5.04 4.98
N CYS A 332 -12.44 -4.40 4.81
CA CYS A 332 -12.69 -3.04 5.33
C CYS A 332 -12.62 -3.01 6.86
N ALA A 333 -13.23 -3.98 7.54
CA ALA A 333 -13.13 -4.12 8.99
C ALA A 333 -11.67 -4.35 9.44
N ALA A 334 -10.96 -5.25 8.75
CA ALA A 334 -9.54 -5.51 9.03
C ALA A 334 -8.67 -4.28 8.77
N GLY A 335 -8.94 -3.52 7.70
CA GLY A 335 -8.26 -2.28 7.37
C GLY A 335 -8.46 -1.19 8.42
N ALA A 336 -9.66 -1.07 8.97
CA ALA A 336 -9.95 -0.14 10.07
C ALA A 336 -9.06 -0.43 11.28
N ILE A 337 -8.95 -1.69 11.68
CA ILE A 337 -8.05 -2.10 12.78
C ILE A 337 -6.59 -1.85 12.41
N ARG A 338 -6.16 -2.22 11.18
CA ARG A 338 -4.79 -2.02 10.69
C ARG A 338 -4.38 -0.54 10.66
N SER A 339 -5.32 0.37 10.50
CA SER A 339 -5.04 1.82 10.49
C SER A 339 -4.43 2.33 11.81
N LEU A 340 -4.62 1.58 12.90
CA LEU A 340 -4.07 1.89 14.21
C LEU A 340 -2.56 1.60 14.31
N ASP A 341 -1.99 0.85 13.37
CA ASP A 341 -0.54 0.51 13.37
C ASP A 341 0.33 1.73 13.04
N THR A 342 -0.15 2.66 12.21
CA THR A 342 0.64 3.82 11.75
C THR A 342 1.17 4.71 12.87
N PRO A 343 0.35 5.13 13.86
CA PRO A 343 0.84 5.88 15.02
C PRO A 343 1.84 5.07 15.85
N VAL A 344 1.62 3.77 16.01
CA VAL A 344 2.51 2.86 16.78
C VAL A 344 3.89 2.80 16.14
N ILE A 345 3.96 2.55 14.83
CA ILE A 345 5.21 2.48 14.07
C ILE A 345 5.96 3.81 14.15
N SER A 346 5.25 4.94 14.07
CA SER A 346 5.86 6.28 14.18
C SER A 346 6.56 6.50 15.52
N VAL A 347 5.97 6.05 16.62
CA VAL A 347 6.61 6.10 17.96
C VAL A 347 7.83 5.20 18.03
N LEU A 348 7.75 3.97 17.50
CA LEU A 348 8.90 3.05 17.51
C LEU A 348 10.08 3.59 16.70
N LEU A 349 9.81 4.29 15.59
CA LEU A 349 10.85 4.97 14.80
C LEU A 349 11.53 6.07 15.62
N VAL A 350 10.76 6.91 16.32
CA VAL A 350 11.30 7.98 17.17
C VAL A 350 12.14 7.43 18.32
N LYS A 351 11.72 6.29 18.89
CA LYS A 351 12.45 5.60 19.98
C LYS A 351 13.58 4.68 19.49
N ALA A 352 13.82 4.57 18.18
CA ALA A 352 14.77 3.63 17.58
C ALA A 352 14.54 2.16 18.00
N GLN A 353 13.28 1.75 18.20
CA GLN A 353 12.88 0.42 18.69
C GLN A 353 12.18 -0.43 17.62
N MET A 354 12.48 -0.20 16.33
CA MET A 354 11.87 -0.94 15.21
C MET A 354 12.11 -2.45 15.28
N TYR A 355 13.19 -2.91 15.93
CA TYR A 355 13.45 -4.34 16.13
C TYR A 355 12.31 -5.07 16.84
N ARG A 356 11.53 -4.38 17.73
CA ARG A 356 10.36 -4.98 18.39
C ARG A 356 9.24 -5.27 17.40
N ASN A 357 9.03 -4.38 16.41
CA ASN A 357 8.05 -4.59 15.34
C ASN A 357 8.44 -5.78 14.46
N LEU A 358 9.74 -5.98 14.22
CA LEU A 358 10.25 -7.14 13.49
C LEU A 358 9.89 -8.46 14.21
N TYR A 359 10.16 -8.55 15.52
CA TYR A 359 9.79 -9.75 16.30
C TYR A 359 8.30 -10.03 16.29
N LEU A 360 7.48 -8.99 16.42
CA LEU A 360 6.02 -9.13 16.32
C LEU A 360 5.60 -9.56 14.92
N GLY A 361 6.27 -9.07 13.87
CA GLY A 361 6.06 -9.49 12.49
C GLY A 361 6.33 -10.97 12.28
N VAL A 362 7.44 -11.47 12.79
CA VAL A 362 7.78 -12.92 12.74
C VAL A 362 6.76 -13.75 13.53
N ALA A 363 6.40 -13.31 14.74
CA ALA A 363 5.38 -14.00 15.55
C ALA A 363 4.03 -14.07 14.82
N LYS A 364 3.63 -13.00 14.14
CA LYS A 364 2.41 -12.99 13.29
C LYS A 364 2.46 -14.02 12.17
N LEU A 365 3.61 -14.23 11.54
CA LEU A 365 3.74 -15.26 10.50
C LEU A 365 3.60 -16.67 11.09
N ILE A 366 4.26 -16.94 12.21
CA ILE A 366 4.22 -18.25 12.88
C ILE A 366 2.80 -18.62 13.29
N VAL A 367 2.03 -17.68 13.81
CA VAL A 367 0.63 -17.91 14.24
C VAL A 367 -0.34 -17.78 13.06
N GLY A 368 -0.11 -16.81 12.20
CA GLY A 368 -1.02 -16.44 11.13
C GLY A 368 -1.13 -17.48 10.03
N ILE A 369 -0.03 -18.08 9.62
CA ILE A 369 -0.04 -19.09 8.55
C ILE A 369 -0.86 -20.33 8.95
N PRO A 370 -0.62 -20.97 10.11
CA PRO A 370 -1.45 -22.11 10.54
C PRO A 370 -2.93 -21.75 10.76
N LEU A 371 -3.19 -20.58 11.35
CA LEU A 371 -4.55 -20.12 11.61
C LEU A 371 -5.33 -19.93 10.30
N THR A 372 -4.76 -19.21 9.34
CA THR A 372 -5.41 -18.97 8.04
C THR A 372 -5.54 -20.24 7.22
N TRP A 373 -4.57 -21.13 7.29
CA TRP A 373 -4.64 -22.44 6.65
C TRP A 373 -5.80 -23.28 7.23
N LEU A 374 -5.93 -23.34 8.57
CA LEU A 374 -7.00 -24.05 9.24
C LEU A 374 -8.38 -23.50 8.88
N LEU A 375 -8.53 -22.16 8.92
CA LEU A 375 -9.78 -21.50 8.59
C LEU A 375 -10.12 -21.62 7.09
N GLY A 376 -9.10 -21.60 6.24
CA GLY A 376 -9.25 -21.84 4.81
C GLY A 376 -9.79 -23.24 4.49
N HIS A 377 -9.30 -24.25 5.18
CA HIS A 377 -9.84 -25.62 5.04
C HIS A 377 -11.29 -25.75 5.52
N LYS A 378 -11.67 -25.05 6.61
CA LYS A 378 -13.02 -25.15 7.19
C LYS A 378 -14.07 -24.32 6.46
N ALA A 379 -13.73 -23.11 6.01
CA ALA A 379 -14.67 -22.12 5.49
C ALA A 379 -14.25 -21.51 4.13
N GLY A 380 -13.30 -22.16 3.45
CA GLY A 380 -12.88 -21.72 2.12
C GLY A 380 -12.31 -20.29 2.11
N LEU A 381 -12.61 -19.56 1.05
CA LEU A 381 -12.09 -18.21 0.80
C LEU A 381 -12.41 -17.24 1.94
N ILE A 382 -13.66 -17.26 2.41
CA ILE A 382 -14.07 -16.37 3.51
C ILE A 382 -13.35 -16.72 4.82
N GLY A 383 -13.00 -17.98 5.04
CA GLY A 383 -12.22 -18.42 6.19
C GLY A 383 -10.81 -17.82 6.20
N ILE A 384 -10.14 -17.75 5.05
CA ILE A 384 -8.82 -17.11 4.92
C ILE A 384 -8.92 -15.61 5.25
N VAL A 385 -9.97 -14.94 4.77
CA VAL A 385 -10.18 -13.51 5.02
C VAL A 385 -10.50 -13.22 6.48
N TYR A 386 -11.27 -14.08 7.16
CA TYR A 386 -11.46 -14.00 8.61
C TYR A 386 -10.16 -14.28 9.38
N GLY A 387 -9.34 -15.21 8.88
CA GLY A 387 -7.99 -15.41 9.43
C GLY A 387 -7.17 -14.14 9.40
N PHE A 388 -7.19 -13.40 8.28
CA PHE A 388 -6.56 -12.10 8.18
C PHE A 388 -7.10 -11.09 9.20
N LEU A 389 -8.43 -10.99 9.36
CA LEU A 389 -9.08 -10.11 10.34
C LEU A 389 -8.64 -10.44 11.77
N ILE A 390 -8.66 -11.73 12.14
CA ILE A 390 -8.25 -12.19 13.49
C ILE A 390 -6.78 -11.78 13.75
N ILE A 391 -5.91 -11.93 12.76
CA ILE A 391 -4.51 -11.55 12.90
C ILE A 391 -4.36 -10.02 13.07
N GLN A 392 -5.18 -9.20 12.41
CA GLN A 392 -5.16 -7.74 12.63
C GLN A 392 -5.62 -7.38 14.04
N VAL A 393 -6.64 -8.06 14.57
CA VAL A 393 -7.07 -7.88 15.98
C VAL A 393 -5.95 -8.29 16.94
N MET A 394 -5.35 -9.46 16.74
CA MET A 394 -4.21 -9.91 17.55
C MET A 394 -3.04 -8.92 17.46
N ASN A 395 -2.75 -8.39 16.25
CA ASN A 395 -1.70 -7.39 16.06
C ASN A 395 -1.97 -6.10 16.86
N ALA A 396 -3.20 -5.60 16.87
CA ALA A 396 -3.57 -4.41 17.64
C ALA A 396 -3.39 -4.63 19.14
N ILE A 397 -3.82 -5.80 19.64
CA ILE A 397 -3.68 -6.17 21.06
C ILE A 397 -2.19 -6.36 21.42
N CYS A 398 -1.47 -7.20 20.66
CA CYS A 398 -0.04 -7.44 20.88
C CYS A 398 0.79 -6.17 20.70
N GLY A 399 0.45 -5.32 19.73
CA GLY A 399 1.06 -4.01 19.51
C GLY A 399 0.98 -3.11 20.74
N TYR A 400 -0.15 -3.09 21.43
CA TYR A 400 -0.25 -2.38 22.70
C TYR A 400 0.68 -2.99 23.76
N PHE A 401 0.59 -4.31 24.02
CA PHE A 401 1.32 -4.94 25.12
C PHE A 401 2.84 -5.01 24.89
N PHE A 402 3.28 -5.33 23.67
CA PHE A 402 4.69 -5.57 23.37
C PHE A 402 5.42 -4.37 22.75
N LEU A 403 4.68 -3.43 22.14
CA LEU A 403 5.28 -2.27 21.50
C LEU A 403 5.05 -0.99 22.32
N LEU A 404 3.79 -0.56 22.53
CA LEU A 404 3.48 0.74 23.12
C LEU A 404 3.75 0.82 24.63
N ARG A 405 3.19 -0.12 25.38
CA ARG A 405 3.33 -0.13 26.86
C ARG A 405 4.79 -0.13 27.30
N PRO A 406 5.70 -0.98 26.77
CA PRO A 406 7.10 -0.99 27.18
C PRO A 406 7.94 0.15 26.59
N SER A 407 7.47 0.83 25.51
CA SER A 407 8.23 1.92 24.86
C SER A 407 8.04 3.27 25.50
N ILE A 408 6.80 3.60 25.84
CA ILE A 408 6.42 4.94 26.38
C ILE A 408 5.44 4.87 27.55
N GLY A 409 5.09 3.68 28.07
CA GLY A 409 4.26 3.51 29.26
C GLY A 409 2.83 4.04 29.12
N VAL A 410 2.17 3.88 27.96
CA VAL A 410 0.78 4.29 27.75
C VAL A 410 -0.16 3.41 28.59
N LYS A 411 -1.10 4.03 29.30
CA LYS A 411 -2.13 3.31 30.04
C LYS A 411 -3.15 2.72 29.06
N GLY A 412 -3.56 1.44 29.29
CA GLY A 412 -4.48 0.73 28.39
C GLY A 412 -5.82 1.43 28.23
N ILE A 413 -6.34 2.00 29.32
CA ILE A 413 -7.63 2.71 29.32
C ILE A 413 -7.57 3.97 28.42
N ASP A 414 -6.45 4.70 28.41
CA ASP A 414 -6.30 5.90 27.60
C ASP A 414 -6.15 5.55 26.13
N TYR A 415 -5.40 4.47 25.83
CA TYR A 415 -5.28 3.94 24.47
C TYR A 415 -6.63 3.41 23.95
N LEU A 416 -7.36 2.69 24.77
CA LEU A 416 -8.70 2.19 24.42
C LEU A 416 -9.67 3.34 24.17
N LYS A 417 -9.67 4.39 25.01
CA LYS A 417 -10.48 5.60 24.80
C LYS A 417 -10.15 6.28 23.47
N SER A 418 -8.88 6.33 23.05
CA SER A 418 -8.47 6.94 21.78
C SER A 418 -9.03 6.21 20.55
N ILE A 419 -9.43 4.94 20.70
CA ILE A 419 -10.06 4.12 19.67
C ILE A 419 -11.58 4.16 19.81
N LEU A 420 -12.12 4.00 21.03
CA LEU A 420 -13.56 3.93 21.27
C LEU A 420 -14.28 5.25 20.96
N ILE A 421 -13.67 6.39 21.24
CA ILE A 421 -14.30 7.70 20.95
C ILE A 421 -14.61 7.83 19.44
N PRO A 422 -13.66 7.63 18.50
CA PRO A 422 -13.99 7.61 17.08
C PRO A 422 -14.98 6.53 16.70
N SER A 423 -14.88 5.33 17.26
CA SER A 423 -15.79 4.21 16.95
C SER A 423 -17.23 4.54 17.28
N LEU A 424 -17.48 5.18 18.45
CA LEU A 424 -18.81 5.62 18.85
C LEU A 424 -19.41 6.68 17.91
N HIS A 425 -18.58 7.52 17.29
CA HIS A 425 -19.04 8.54 16.33
C HIS A 425 -19.29 7.96 14.94
N VAL A 426 -18.64 6.83 14.61
CA VAL A 426 -18.87 6.12 13.36
C VAL A 426 -20.08 5.17 13.46
N ALA A 427 -20.44 4.68 14.65
CA ALA A 427 -21.55 3.76 14.83
C ALA A 427 -22.90 4.29 14.27
N PRO A 428 -23.34 5.53 14.53
CA PRO A 428 -24.56 6.09 13.91
C PRO A 428 -24.50 6.16 12.38
N MET A 429 -23.29 6.44 11.82
CA MET A 429 -23.06 6.40 10.37
C MET A 429 -23.29 4.99 9.81
N VAL A 430 -22.76 3.97 10.48
CA VAL A 430 -22.91 2.57 10.08
C VAL A 430 -24.38 2.16 10.13
N LEU A 431 -25.07 2.48 11.23
CA LEU A 431 -26.49 2.18 11.40
C LEU A 431 -27.36 2.93 10.37
N GLY A 432 -27.11 4.24 10.19
CA GLY A 432 -27.83 5.06 9.22
C GLY A 432 -27.64 4.58 7.78
N GLY A 433 -26.41 4.22 7.42
CA GLY A 433 -26.10 3.67 6.10
C GLY A 433 -26.76 2.30 5.87
N TRP A 434 -26.84 1.44 6.90
CA TRP A 434 -27.53 0.15 6.83
C TRP A 434 -29.03 0.31 6.64
N VAL A 435 -29.64 1.23 7.40
CA VAL A 435 -31.05 1.60 7.25
C VAL A 435 -31.32 2.20 5.87
N ALA A 436 -30.50 3.16 5.42
CA ALA A 436 -30.62 3.74 4.10
C ALA A 436 -30.56 2.68 3.00
N ARG A 437 -29.64 1.75 3.09
CA ARG A 437 -29.53 0.65 2.14
C ARG A 437 -30.83 -0.15 2.04
N TYR A 438 -31.46 -0.47 3.16
CA TYR A 438 -32.73 -1.21 3.18
C TYR A 438 -33.86 -0.44 2.51
N TYR A 439 -34.01 0.87 2.81
CA TYR A 439 -35.10 1.69 2.27
C TYR A 439 -34.92 2.11 0.82
N PHE A 440 -33.70 2.30 0.36
CA PHE A 440 -33.41 2.79 -0.99
C PHE A 440 -33.11 1.68 -2.01
N THR A 441 -33.09 0.41 -1.61
CA THR A 441 -32.97 -0.75 -2.53
C THR A 441 -33.97 -0.69 -3.72
N PRO A 442 -35.25 -0.28 -3.56
CA PRO A 442 -36.20 -0.23 -4.67
C PRO A 442 -35.87 0.81 -5.74
N LEU A 443 -35.00 1.79 -5.46
CA LEU A 443 -34.67 2.88 -6.40
C LEU A 443 -33.65 2.50 -7.48
N GLY A 444 -33.15 1.26 -7.45
CA GLY A 444 -32.09 0.79 -8.33
C GLY A 444 -30.68 1.01 -7.75
N GLU A 445 -29.71 0.24 -8.22
CA GLU A 445 -28.39 0.10 -7.60
C GLU A 445 -27.58 1.42 -7.54
N ILE A 446 -27.62 2.22 -8.59
CA ILE A 446 -26.88 3.51 -8.63
C ILE A 446 -27.44 4.50 -7.63
N LEU A 447 -28.76 4.67 -7.59
CA LEU A 447 -29.41 5.61 -6.67
C LEU A 447 -29.28 5.13 -5.23
N ASN A 448 -29.39 3.83 -4.99
CA ASN A 448 -29.13 3.22 -3.69
C ASN A 448 -27.71 3.50 -3.22
N MET A 449 -26.70 3.27 -4.05
CA MET A 449 -25.31 3.55 -3.72
C MET A 449 -25.08 5.02 -3.36
N ILE A 450 -25.62 5.95 -4.15
CA ILE A 450 -25.51 7.40 -3.89
C ILE A 450 -26.23 7.78 -2.59
N ALA A 451 -27.44 7.28 -2.36
CA ALA A 451 -28.22 7.54 -1.16
C ALA A 451 -27.53 7.03 0.10
N VAL A 452 -27.00 5.79 0.07
CA VAL A 452 -26.26 5.21 1.19
C VAL A 452 -24.97 6.00 1.46
N ALA A 453 -24.22 6.35 0.42
CA ALA A 453 -22.99 7.14 0.57
C ALA A 453 -23.31 8.53 1.17
N SER A 454 -24.33 9.20 0.65
CA SER A 454 -24.76 10.51 1.16
C SER A 454 -25.23 10.43 2.62
N THR A 455 -26.03 9.42 2.96
CA THR A 455 -26.48 9.18 4.34
C THR A 455 -25.29 8.92 5.29
N CYS A 456 -24.32 8.10 4.88
CA CYS A 456 -23.10 7.86 5.66
C CYS A 456 -22.33 9.17 5.90
N VAL A 457 -22.11 9.97 4.88
CA VAL A 457 -21.40 11.25 5.00
C VAL A 457 -22.15 12.23 5.90
N LEU A 458 -23.46 12.41 5.67
CA LEU A 458 -24.27 13.35 6.44
C LEU A 458 -24.37 12.94 7.92
N THR A 459 -24.68 11.68 8.21
CA THR A 459 -24.76 11.20 9.60
C THR A 459 -23.42 11.31 10.30
N TYR A 460 -22.29 11.06 9.63
CA TYR A 460 -20.97 11.24 10.21
C TYR A 460 -20.66 12.70 10.51
N ILE A 461 -20.96 13.62 9.59
CA ILE A 461 -20.78 15.06 9.80
C ILE A 461 -21.64 15.53 10.98
N ILE A 462 -22.89 15.10 11.08
CA ILE A 462 -23.80 15.44 12.17
C ILE A 462 -23.23 14.95 13.50
N THR A 463 -22.80 13.70 13.60
CA THR A 463 -22.23 13.13 14.84
C THR A 463 -20.96 13.85 15.29
N ILE A 464 -20.09 14.22 14.35
CA ILE A 464 -18.90 15.05 14.66
C ILE A 464 -19.33 16.44 15.11
N TYR A 465 -20.30 17.07 14.44
CA TYR A 465 -20.74 18.43 14.74
C TYR A 465 -21.29 18.57 16.16
N PHE A 466 -22.11 17.64 16.60
CA PHE A 466 -22.72 17.65 17.94
C PHE A 466 -21.85 16.97 19.02
N SER A 467 -20.65 16.51 18.71
CA SER A 467 -19.79 15.85 19.67
C SER A 467 -19.28 16.81 20.78
N PRO A 468 -19.49 16.48 22.05
CA PRO A 468 -18.96 17.24 23.19
C PRO A 468 -17.48 16.95 23.48
N ALA A 469 -16.87 15.96 22.86
CA ALA A 469 -15.51 15.51 23.18
C ALA A 469 -14.45 16.55 22.78
N ASN A 470 -13.61 16.97 23.74
CA ASN A 470 -12.58 17.99 23.52
C ASN A 470 -11.62 17.65 22.37
N VAL A 471 -11.23 16.39 22.24
CA VAL A 471 -10.33 15.92 21.15
C VAL A 471 -10.98 16.12 19.77
N ILE A 472 -12.29 15.92 19.66
CA ILE A 472 -13.05 16.14 18.43
C ILE A 472 -13.18 17.64 18.13
N ARG A 473 -13.35 18.46 19.16
CA ARG A 473 -13.35 19.91 19.03
C ARG A 473 -12.03 20.43 18.47
N GLU A 474 -10.91 19.97 19.03
CA GLU A 474 -9.57 20.28 18.50
C GLU A 474 -9.42 19.82 17.04
N PHE A 475 -9.93 18.64 16.68
CA PHE A 475 -9.92 18.14 15.30
C PHE A 475 -10.72 19.04 14.36
N LYS A 476 -11.93 19.46 14.75
CA LYS A 476 -12.74 20.43 13.99
C LYS A 476 -11.97 21.73 13.73
N GLU A 477 -11.37 22.30 14.76
CA GLU A 477 -10.59 23.53 14.65
C GLU A 477 -9.41 23.40 13.70
N LEU A 478 -8.72 22.24 13.70
CA LEU A 478 -7.64 21.95 12.76
C LEU A 478 -8.12 21.86 11.31
N VAL A 479 -9.25 21.23 11.08
CA VAL A 479 -9.83 21.08 9.73
C VAL A 479 -10.34 22.43 9.22
N THR A 480 -11.08 23.17 10.05
CA THR A 480 -11.66 24.47 9.66
C THR A 480 -10.62 25.57 9.51
N SER A 481 -9.61 25.66 10.40
CA SER A 481 -8.54 26.65 10.31
C SER A 481 -7.68 26.47 9.05
N ASN A 482 -7.42 25.23 8.64
CA ASN A 482 -6.70 24.93 7.39
C ASN A 482 -7.54 25.23 6.14
N LEU A 483 -8.85 25.05 6.18
CA LEU A 483 -9.78 25.44 5.12
C LEU A 483 -9.90 26.96 4.99
N ILE A 484 -10.09 27.67 6.11
CA ILE A 484 -10.19 29.14 6.12
C ILE A 484 -8.88 29.79 5.65
N ARG A 485 -7.71 29.31 6.10
CA ARG A 485 -6.41 29.81 5.61
C ARG A 485 -6.17 29.57 4.11
N LYS A 486 -6.80 28.56 3.49
CA LYS A 486 -6.75 28.38 2.03
C LYS A 486 -7.66 29.33 1.27
N ILE A 487 -8.84 29.64 1.83
CA ILE A 487 -9.83 30.54 1.23
C ILE A 487 -9.39 32.02 1.36
N THR A 488 -8.73 32.39 2.46
CA THR A 488 -8.24 33.77 2.69
C THR A 488 -6.87 34.07 2.04
N LYS A 489 -6.22 33.10 1.38
CA LYS A 489 -4.98 33.29 0.62
C LYS A 489 -5.16 33.20 -0.91
N GLN A 490 -6.37 33.13 -1.38
CA GLN A 490 -6.78 33.46 -2.76
C GLN A 490 -7.32 34.90 -2.80
#